data_e98ee793f9690e9e2e3a2d0b9afe4f0e
#
_entry.id   e98ee793f9690e9e2e3a2d0b9afe4f0e
#
_cell.length_a   1.000
_cell.length_b   1.000
_cell.length_c   1.000
_cell.angle_alpha   90.00
_cell.angle_beta   90.00
_cell.angle_gamma   90.00
#
_symmetry.space_group_name_H-M   'P 1'
#
loop_
_entity.id
_entity.type
_entity.pdbx_description
1 polymer ?
#
loop_
_entity_poly.entity_id
_entity_poly.type
_entity_poly.pdbx_seq_one_letter_code
_entity_poly.pdbx_strand_id
1 'polypeptide(L)'
;GHLYVLDDSTYAVKKCTMNLPKKTGVNFVENLDVVQQYEQLPNGNWVLTDDDMTVDLLVMKAIQGIQVKRTTKYSNYVFEPIEPRLFRLKGNVIKEADMLTKSDEYWAGVRQVPLTKTESSMDLFMNRLEQIPGFKYVIFGAKALIENYVETGTKKHPSKFDFGPINTMISSNYVDGTRFRLSGMTTAKLNPHWFFNGYGAYGLKDKKWKYEGNVTYSFRKCEFFPWEFPKHYISASYRYDVMSPMDKFLDTDKD
;
A
#
# COMPACT_ATOMS: atom_id res chain seq x y z
N GLY A 1 14.52 -6.67 -20.85
CA GLY A 1 14.28 -7.95 -20.18
C GLY A 1 14.73 -9.12 -21.03
N HIS A 2 14.90 -10.27 -20.39
CA HIS A 2 15.30 -11.51 -21.06
C HIS A 2 14.39 -12.64 -20.61
N LEU A 3 14.02 -13.51 -21.58
CA LEU A 3 13.32 -14.77 -21.33
C LEU A 3 14.30 -15.92 -21.63
N TYR A 4 14.43 -16.81 -20.66
CA TYR A 4 15.22 -18.04 -20.80
C TYR A 4 14.24 -19.18 -21.05
N VAL A 5 14.24 -19.71 -22.25
CA VAL A 5 13.34 -20.75 -22.74
C VAL A 5 14.12 -22.04 -22.90
N LEU A 6 13.52 -23.16 -22.57
CA LEU A 6 14.14 -24.48 -22.83
C LEU A 6 14.21 -24.75 -24.34
N ASP A 7 15.36 -25.23 -24.79
CA ASP A 7 15.55 -25.62 -26.17
C ASP A 7 15.11 -27.10 -26.38
N ASP A 8 13.83 -27.32 -26.11
CA ASP A 8 13.15 -28.59 -26.30
C ASP A 8 11.77 -28.40 -26.96
N SER A 9 11.01 -29.45 -27.15
CA SER A 9 9.69 -29.38 -27.77
C SER A 9 8.64 -28.62 -26.91
N THR A 10 8.92 -28.32 -25.65
CA THR A 10 7.99 -27.64 -24.76
C THR A 10 8.13 -26.14 -24.85
N TYR A 11 9.30 -25.59 -25.18
CA TYR A 11 9.63 -24.17 -25.19
C TYR A 11 9.23 -23.48 -23.89
N ALA A 12 9.29 -24.20 -22.76
CA ALA A 12 8.88 -23.68 -21.48
C ALA A 12 9.81 -22.56 -20.97
N VAL A 13 9.25 -21.51 -20.40
CA VAL A 13 10.03 -20.44 -19.78
C VAL A 13 10.56 -20.92 -18.45
N LYS A 14 11.87 -21.00 -18.29
CA LYS A 14 12.56 -21.39 -17.06
C LYS A 14 12.89 -20.18 -16.17
N LYS A 15 13.17 -19.03 -16.78
CA LYS A 15 13.51 -17.80 -16.08
C LYS A 15 13.11 -16.59 -16.90
N CYS A 16 12.62 -15.56 -16.20
CA CYS A 16 12.36 -14.24 -16.77
C CYS A 16 13.12 -13.19 -15.98
N THR A 17 13.80 -12.28 -16.66
CA THR A 17 14.37 -11.08 -16.04
C THR A 17 13.80 -9.85 -16.71
N MET A 18 13.31 -8.92 -15.90
CA MET A 18 12.77 -7.65 -16.35
C MET A 18 13.51 -6.52 -15.66
N ASN A 19 13.86 -5.49 -16.42
CA ASN A 19 14.46 -4.27 -15.88
C ASN A 19 13.67 -3.08 -16.40
N LEU A 20 13.31 -2.18 -15.49
CA LEU A 20 12.67 -0.92 -15.78
C LEU A 20 13.58 0.22 -15.30
N PRO A 21 14.36 0.83 -16.21
CA PRO A 21 15.27 1.89 -15.85
C PRO A 21 14.56 3.24 -15.66
N LYS A 22 15.18 4.19 -14.99
CA LYS A 22 14.71 5.57 -14.75
C LYS A 22 14.10 6.26 -15.98
N LYS A 23 14.60 5.97 -17.17
CA LYS A 23 14.13 6.59 -18.43
C LYS A 23 12.67 6.29 -18.76
N THR A 24 12.04 5.32 -18.11
CA THR A 24 10.63 4.94 -18.33
C THR A 24 9.64 5.93 -17.73
N GLY A 25 10.09 6.89 -16.93
CA GLY A 25 9.25 7.99 -16.42
C GLY A 25 8.34 7.61 -15.25
N VAL A 26 8.60 6.50 -14.57
CA VAL A 26 7.88 6.17 -13.33
C VAL A 26 8.43 7.07 -12.21
N ASN A 27 7.55 7.85 -11.59
CA ASN A 27 7.94 8.79 -10.54
C ASN A 27 8.58 8.05 -9.36
N PHE A 28 9.67 8.64 -8.84
CA PHE A 28 10.46 8.14 -7.71
C PHE A 28 11.21 6.82 -7.94
N VAL A 29 11.01 6.12 -9.05
CA VAL A 29 11.73 4.87 -9.37
C VAL A 29 12.95 5.18 -10.21
N GLU A 30 14.13 4.88 -9.67
CA GLU A 30 15.41 4.96 -10.40
C GLU A 30 15.67 3.68 -11.19
N ASN A 31 15.35 2.54 -10.59
CA ASN A 31 15.51 1.22 -11.19
C ASN A 31 14.52 0.24 -10.56
N LEU A 32 14.01 -0.66 -11.37
CA LEU A 32 13.20 -1.80 -10.93
C LEU A 32 13.70 -3.04 -11.66
N ASP A 33 14.19 -3.99 -10.90
CA ASP A 33 14.59 -5.31 -11.38
C ASP A 33 13.63 -6.36 -10.85
N VAL A 34 13.16 -7.24 -11.74
CA VAL A 34 12.35 -8.41 -11.40
C VAL A 34 13.00 -9.64 -11.99
N VAL A 35 13.16 -10.66 -11.17
CA VAL A 35 13.67 -11.98 -11.58
C VAL A 35 12.67 -13.04 -11.16
N GLN A 36 12.13 -13.76 -12.13
CA GLN A 36 11.18 -14.84 -11.92
C GLN A 36 11.80 -16.17 -12.36
N GLN A 37 11.64 -17.22 -11.55
CA GLN A 37 12.09 -18.56 -11.86
C GLN A 37 10.91 -19.52 -11.84
N TYR A 38 10.92 -20.46 -12.78
CA TYR A 38 9.86 -21.43 -12.98
C TYR A 38 10.44 -22.83 -12.91
N GLU A 39 9.70 -23.77 -12.33
CA GLU A 39 10.06 -25.19 -12.26
C GLU A 39 8.91 -26.06 -12.75
N GLN A 40 9.27 -27.20 -13.31
CA GLN A 40 8.28 -28.20 -13.68
C GLN A 40 7.98 -29.11 -12.50
N LEU A 41 6.71 -29.18 -12.14
CA LEU A 41 6.23 -30.09 -11.09
C LEU A 41 6.16 -31.54 -11.62
N PRO A 42 6.11 -32.54 -10.73
CA PRO A 42 5.98 -33.95 -11.11
C PRO A 42 4.76 -34.26 -11.99
N ASN A 43 3.72 -33.44 -11.92
CA ASN A 43 2.52 -33.56 -12.77
C ASN A 43 2.67 -32.95 -14.15
N GLY A 44 3.87 -32.46 -14.51
CA GLY A 44 4.19 -31.86 -15.80
C GLY A 44 3.87 -30.37 -15.92
N ASN A 45 3.21 -29.75 -14.95
CA ASN A 45 2.88 -28.33 -14.99
C ASN A 45 4.10 -27.47 -14.63
N TRP A 46 4.31 -26.39 -15.37
CA TRP A 46 5.29 -25.36 -15.06
C TRP A 46 4.67 -24.32 -14.14
N VAL A 47 5.35 -24.00 -13.04
CA VAL A 47 4.88 -23.07 -12.02
C VAL A 47 5.97 -22.08 -11.65
N LEU A 48 5.57 -20.88 -11.23
CA LEU A 48 6.48 -19.87 -10.69
C LEU A 48 6.91 -20.29 -9.28
N THR A 49 8.21 -20.44 -9.04
CA THR A 49 8.74 -20.83 -7.73
C THR A 49 9.37 -19.67 -6.99
N ASP A 50 9.96 -18.73 -7.71
CA ASP A 50 10.66 -17.59 -7.16
C ASP A 50 10.29 -16.31 -7.88
N ASP A 51 10.01 -15.25 -7.12
CA ASP A 51 9.77 -13.90 -7.62
C ASP A 51 10.55 -12.90 -6.76
N ASP A 52 11.71 -12.49 -7.27
CA ASP A 52 12.56 -11.49 -6.64
C ASP A 52 12.37 -10.14 -7.32
N MET A 53 12.07 -9.13 -6.52
CA MET A 53 11.93 -7.76 -6.96
C MET A 53 12.86 -6.86 -6.17
N THR A 54 13.64 -6.04 -6.87
CA THR A 54 14.45 -4.97 -6.27
C THR A 54 14.05 -3.64 -6.88
N VAL A 55 13.72 -2.69 -6.04
CA VAL A 55 13.32 -1.32 -6.43
C VAL A 55 14.27 -0.33 -5.80
N ASP A 56 14.90 0.51 -6.61
CA ASP A 56 15.67 1.66 -6.15
C ASP A 56 14.78 2.90 -6.25
N LEU A 57 14.49 3.50 -5.10
CA LEU A 57 13.64 4.67 -4.97
C LEU A 57 14.48 5.91 -4.66
N LEU A 58 14.23 7.00 -5.36
CA LEU A 58 14.80 8.31 -5.08
C LEU A 58 13.66 9.30 -4.82
N VAL A 59 13.35 9.52 -3.55
CA VAL A 59 12.27 10.44 -3.15
C VAL A 59 12.69 11.90 -3.29
N MET A 60 13.94 12.24 -2.94
CA MET A 60 14.51 13.57 -3.08
C MET A 60 16.00 13.49 -3.43
N LYS A 61 16.48 14.39 -4.29
CA LYS A 61 17.90 14.43 -4.70
C LYS A 61 18.90 14.67 -3.54
N ALA A 62 18.41 15.19 -2.43
CA ALA A 62 19.23 15.46 -1.24
C ALA A 62 19.31 14.29 -0.25
N ILE A 63 18.52 13.24 -0.45
CA ILE A 63 18.47 12.07 0.43
C ILE A 63 18.98 10.88 -0.38
N GLN A 64 19.87 10.11 0.21
CA GLN A 64 20.38 8.86 -0.37
C GLN A 64 19.18 7.94 -0.69
N GLY A 65 19.19 7.33 -1.89
CA GLY A 65 18.10 6.48 -2.35
C GLY A 65 17.80 5.32 -1.40
N ILE A 66 16.55 4.87 -1.41
CA ILE A 66 16.09 3.72 -0.64
C ILE A 66 15.99 2.53 -1.59
N GLN A 67 16.63 1.42 -1.22
CA GLN A 67 16.45 0.15 -1.93
C GLN A 67 15.45 -0.72 -1.18
N VAL A 68 14.41 -1.13 -1.89
CA VAL A 68 13.41 -2.09 -1.40
C VAL A 68 13.62 -3.41 -2.12
N LYS A 69 13.81 -4.48 -1.35
CA LYS A 69 13.92 -5.84 -1.87
C LYS A 69 12.76 -6.69 -1.37
N ARG A 70 12.10 -7.40 -2.28
CA ARG A 70 11.07 -8.39 -1.97
C ARG A 70 11.46 -9.73 -2.58
N THR A 71 11.51 -10.75 -1.76
CA THR A 71 11.68 -12.15 -2.19
C THR A 71 10.40 -12.91 -1.88
N THR A 72 9.79 -13.51 -2.88
CA THR A 72 8.59 -14.34 -2.74
C THR A 72 8.91 -15.75 -3.22
N LYS A 73 8.64 -16.72 -2.36
CA LYS A 73 8.73 -18.15 -2.69
C LYS A 73 7.33 -18.74 -2.78
N TYR A 74 7.10 -19.52 -3.82
CA TYR A 74 5.84 -20.22 -4.04
C TYR A 74 6.05 -21.73 -3.89
N SER A 75 5.21 -22.37 -3.10
CA SER A 75 5.26 -23.81 -2.85
C SER A 75 3.86 -24.36 -2.64
N ASN A 76 3.74 -25.70 -2.55
CA ASN A 76 2.49 -26.38 -2.25
C ASN A 76 1.36 -26.06 -3.23
N TYR A 77 1.66 -26.10 -4.53
CA TYR A 77 0.68 -25.84 -5.58
C TYR A 77 -0.45 -26.88 -5.56
N VAL A 78 -1.68 -26.38 -5.53
CA VAL A 78 -2.91 -27.16 -5.60
C VAL A 78 -3.62 -26.81 -6.90
N PHE A 79 -3.99 -27.83 -7.70
CA PHE A 79 -4.65 -27.67 -8.99
C PHE A 79 -6.13 -28.06 -8.94
N GLU A 80 -6.66 -28.28 -7.75
CA GLU A 80 -8.08 -28.54 -7.55
C GLU A 80 -8.93 -27.29 -7.83
N PRO A 81 -10.14 -27.44 -8.35
CA PRO A 81 -11.04 -26.31 -8.58
C PRO A 81 -11.32 -25.56 -7.28
N ILE A 82 -11.14 -24.24 -7.31
CA ILE A 82 -11.45 -23.38 -6.17
C ILE A 82 -12.98 -23.32 -6.02
N GLU A 83 -13.47 -23.42 -4.78
CA GLU A 83 -14.90 -23.35 -4.49
C GLU A 83 -15.54 -22.08 -5.05
N PRO A 84 -16.62 -22.18 -5.86
CA PRO A 84 -17.26 -21.03 -6.51
C PRO A 84 -17.72 -19.94 -5.53
N ARG A 85 -17.99 -20.32 -4.25
CA ARG A 85 -18.40 -19.36 -3.21
C ARG A 85 -17.31 -18.30 -2.93
N LEU A 86 -16.02 -18.64 -3.07
CA LEU A 86 -14.92 -17.71 -2.83
C LEU A 86 -14.90 -16.59 -3.87
N PHE A 87 -15.35 -16.85 -5.11
CA PHE A 87 -15.48 -15.84 -6.16
C PHE A 87 -16.70 -14.93 -6.03
N ARG A 88 -17.66 -15.28 -5.14
CA ARG A 88 -18.81 -14.42 -4.84
C ARG A 88 -18.45 -13.27 -3.90
N LEU A 89 -17.30 -13.34 -3.25
CA LEU A 89 -16.78 -12.30 -2.39
C LEU A 89 -16.32 -11.14 -3.27
N LYS A 90 -16.90 -9.96 -3.07
CA LYS A 90 -16.52 -8.75 -3.82
C LYS A 90 -15.23 -8.18 -3.26
N GLY A 91 -14.10 -8.63 -3.76
CA GLY A 91 -12.79 -8.12 -3.38
C GLY A 91 -11.68 -9.02 -3.94
N ASN A 92 -10.62 -8.42 -4.46
CA ASN A 92 -9.46 -9.15 -4.98
C ASN A 92 -8.50 -9.58 -3.88
N VAL A 93 -8.63 -8.99 -2.69
CA VAL A 93 -7.79 -9.26 -1.52
C VAL A 93 -8.67 -9.40 -0.29
N ILE A 94 -8.48 -10.46 0.46
CA ILE A 94 -9.11 -10.70 1.76
C ILE A 94 -8.01 -10.62 2.80
N LYS A 95 -8.11 -9.64 3.70
CA LYS A 95 -7.20 -9.49 4.84
C LYS A 95 -7.84 -10.17 6.05
N GLU A 96 -7.12 -11.07 6.71
CA GLU A 96 -7.56 -11.66 7.97
C GLU A 96 -7.49 -10.61 9.09
N ALA A 97 -8.48 -10.62 9.99
CA ALA A 97 -8.56 -9.63 11.07
C ALA A 97 -7.34 -9.66 12.01
N ASP A 98 -6.71 -10.81 12.17
CA ASP A 98 -5.57 -11.04 13.06
C ASP A 98 -4.20 -10.93 12.38
N MET A 99 -4.14 -10.58 11.08
CA MET A 99 -2.87 -10.55 10.34
C MET A 99 -1.83 -9.59 10.94
N LEU A 100 -2.26 -8.49 11.56
CA LEU A 100 -1.38 -7.49 12.19
C LEU A 100 -1.04 -7.82 13.65
N THR A 101 -1.66 -8.85 14.23
CA THR A 101 -1.49 -9.26 15.63
C THR A 101 -0.76 -10.59 15.78
N LYS A 102 -0.32 -11.19 14.67
CA LYS A 102 0.49 -12.41 14.68
C LYS A 102 1.82 -12.16 15.39
N SER A 103 2.28 -13.13 16.18
CA SER A 103 3.55 -13.04 16.92
C SER A 103 4.77 -13.20 16.00
N ASP A 104 5.93 -12.78 16.50
CA ASP A 104 7.20 -12.93 15.79
C ASP A 104 7.55 -14.41 15.57
N GLU A 105 7.19 -15.30 16.52
CA GLU A 105 7.36 -16.75 16.40
C GLU A 105 6.52 -17.31 15.26
N TYR A 106 5.28 -16.83 15.10
CA TYR A 106 4.43 -17.21 13.98
C TYR A 106 5.11 -16.84 12.65
N TRP A 107 5.58 -15.59 12.54
CA TRP A 107 6.23 -15.13 11.31
C TRP A 107 7.55 -15.84 11.04
N ALA A 108 8.32 -16.18 12.08
CA ALA A 108 9.55 -16.98 11.94
C ALA A 108 9.26 -18.39 11.41
N GLY A 109 8.15 -19.01 11.85
CA GLY A 109 7.74 -20.35 11.40
C GLY A 109 7.19 -20.39 9.97
N VAL A 110 6.52 -19.32 9.53
CA VAL A 110 5.93 -19.23 8.17
C VAL A 110 6.94 -18.75 7.13
N ARG A 111 7.96 -18.01 7.55
CA ARG A 111 8.96 -17.42 6.66
C ARG A 111 9.80 -18.50 5.97
N GLN A 112 9.71 -18.60 4.67
CA GLN A 112 10.46 -19.58 3.86
C GLN A 112 11.92 -19.14 3.61
N VAL A 113 12.18 -17.83 3.61
CA VAL A 113 13.53 -17.27 3.47
C VAL A 113 13.95 -16.70 4.82
N PRO A 114 14.99 -17.24 5.48
CA PRO A 114 15.44 -16.71 6.77
C PRO A 114 15.96 -15.28 6.61
N LEU A 115 15.76 -14.47 7.66
CA LEU A 115 16.32 -13.12 7.68
C LEU A 115 17.86 -13.18 7.68
N THR A 116 18.45 -12.29 6.94
CA THR A 116 19.89 -12.02 7.03
C THR A 116 20.24 -11.40 8.38
N LYS A 117 21.53 -11.39 8.74
CA LYS A 117 21.99 -10.72 9.98
C LYS A 117 21.65 -9.24 10.01
N THR A 118 21.69 -8.57 8.85
CA THR A 118 21.33 -7.15 8.72
C THR A 118 19.84 -6.94 8.95
N GLU A 119 18.99 -7.76 8.35
CA GLU A 119 17.54 -7.68 8.51
C GLU A 119 17.09 -7.98 9.95
N SER A 120 17.66 -9.01 10.57
CA SER A 120 17.35 -9.37 11.96
C SER A 120 17.83 -8.32 12.98
N SER A 121 18.84 -7.51 12.62
CA SER A 121 19.32 -6.41 13.48
C SER A 121 18.60 -5.08 13.24
N MET A 122 17.67 -5.03 12.25
CA MET A 122 16.99 -3.79 11.89
C MET A 122 16.15 -3.22 13.03
N ASP A 123 15.47 -4.07 13.79
CA ASP A 123 14.68 -3.65 14.96
C ASP A 123 15.55 -3.00 16.04
N LEU A 124 16.72 -3.56 16.31
CA LEU A 124 17.68 -2.97 17.23
C LEU A 124 18.22 -1.63 16.72
N PHE A 125 18.47 -1.54 15.42
CA PHE A 125 18.89 -0.30 14.77
C PHE A 125 17.80 0.77 14.87
N MET A 126 16.56 0.44 14.54
CA MET A 126 15.42 1.36 14.64
C MET A 126 15.18 1.83 16.07
N ASN A 127 15.24 0.93 17.05
CA ASN A 127 15.13 1.29 18.47
C ASN A 127 16.23 2.25 18.94
N ARG A 128 17.45 2.11 18.42
CA ARG A 128 18.56 3.06 18.71
C ARG A 128 18.32 4.41 18.04
N LEU A 129 17.83 4.43 16.81
CA LEU A 129 17.50 5.67 16.10
C LEU A 129 16.38 6.44 16.81
N GLU A 130 15.36 5.76 17.33
CA GLU A 130 14.28 6.38 18.10
C GLU A 130 14.75 7.09 19.38
N GLN A 131 15.90 6.68 19.92
CA GLN A 131 16.51 7.31 21.09
C GLN A 131 17.23 8.64 20.76
N ILE A 132 17.50 8.91 19.49
CA ILE A 132 18.14 10.16 19.07
C ILE A 132 17.13 11.31 19.20
N PRO A 133 17.46 12.39 19.95
CA PRO A 133 16.58 13.54 20.08
C PRO A 133 16.20 14.12 18.72
N GLY A 134 14.92 14.32 18.49
CA GLY A 134 14.39 14.85 17.21
C GLY A 134 14.17 13.81 16.12
N PHE A 135 14.78 12.62 16.18
CA PHE A 135 14.61 11.60 15.15
C PHE A 135 13.15 11.11 15.02
N LYS A 136 12.38 11.12 16.12
CA LYS A 136 10.94 10.85 16.11
C LYS A 136 10.15 11.70 15.10
N TYR A 137 10.57 12.93 14.85
CA TYR A 137 9.90 13.80 13.86
C TYR A 137 10.25 13.40 12.43
N VAL A 138 11.46 12.87 12.21
CA VAL A 138 11.87 12.31 10.91
C VAL A 138 11.07 11.06 10.60
N ILE A 139 10.95 10.14 11.58
CA ILE A 139 10.09 8.94 11.46
C ILE A 139 8.64 9.34 11.21
N PHE A 140 8.12 10.29 11.97
CA PHE A 140 6.75 10.79 11.80
C PHE A 140 6.53 11.32 10.38
N GLY A 141 7.43 12.17 9.88
CA GLY A 141 7.36 12.71 8.51
C GLY A 141 7.45 11.62 7.45
N ALA A 142 8.38 10.68 7.60
CA ALA A 142 8.52 9.54 6.69
C ALA A 142 7.25 8.65 6.69
N LYS A 143 6.72 8.34 7.87
CA LYS A 143 5.46 7.60 8.03
C LYS A 143 4.31 8.32 7.34
N ALA A 144 4.15 9.61 7.58
CA ALA A 144 3.09 10.43 6.97
C ALA A 144 3.19 10.44 5.43
N LEU A 145 4.41 10.48 4.88
CA LEU A 145 4.62 10.44 3.42
C LEU A 145 4.34 9.06 2.81
N ILE A 146 4.75 7.99 3.50
CA ILE A 146 4.57 6.60 3.03
C ILE A 146 3.11 6.17 3.15
N GLU A 147 2.52 6.37 4.33
CA GLU A 147 1.13 5.99 4.61
C GLU A 147 0.13 6.98 4.01
N ASN A 148 0.60 8.14 3.59
CA ASN A 148 -0.22 9.23 3.05
C ASN A 148 -1.27 9.79 4.01
N TYR A 149 -1.21 9.41 5.30
CA TYR A 149 -2.08 9.86 6.37
C TYR A 149 -1.29 10.17 7.63
N VAL A 150 -1.81 11.13 8.42
CA VAL A 150 -1.31 11.48 9.74
C VAL A 150 -2.35 11.05 10.78
N GLU A 151 -1.99 10.03 11.54
CA GLU A 151 -2.79 9.57 12.66
C GLU A 151 -2.66 10.54 13.84
N THR A 152 -3.78 10.93 14.44
CA THR A 152 -3.79 11.79 15.64
C THR A 152 -3.58 11.00 16.95
N GLY A 153 -3.50 9.67 16.82
CA GLY A 153 -3.35 8.77 17.96
C GLY A 153 -1.91 8.50 18.37
N THR A 154 -1.78 7.71 19.42
CA THR A 154 -0.52 7.16 19.92
C THR A 154 -0.69 5.66 20.17
N LYS A 155 0.42 4.93 20.42
CA LYS A 155 0.36 3.49 20.77
C LYS A 155 -0.60 3.20 21.96
N LYS A 156 -0.73 4.15 22.92
CA LYS A 156 -1.63 4.01 24.10
C LYS A 156 -3.05 4.49 23.84
N HIS A 157 -3.22 5.45 22.95
CA HIS A 157 -4.51 6.06 22.61
C HIS A 157 -4.68 5.97 21.09
N PRO A 158 -5.37 4.94 20.57
CA PRO A 158 -5.58 4.75 19.14
C PRO A 158 -6.20 5.97 18.48
N SER A 159 -5.83 6.24 17.24
CA SER A 159 -6.32 7.38 16.48
C SER A 159 -7.83 7.29 16.29
N LYS A 160 -8.52 8.38 16.63
CA LYS A 160 -9.95 8.55 16.38
C LYS A 160 -10.23 9.33 15.10
N PHE A 161 -9.23 10.08 14.65
CA PHE A 161 -9.30 10.93 13.47
C PHE A 161 -7.94 10.96 12.78
N ASP A 162 -7.91 10.75 11.47
CA ASP A 162 -6.72 10.76 10.66
C ASP A 162 -6.80 11.88 9.63
N PHE A 163 -5.72 12.66 9.49
CA PHE A 163 -5.58 13.67 8.46
C PHE A 163 -4.94 13.09 7.20
N GLY A 164 -5.51 13.34 6.05
CA GLY A 164 -4.99 12.87 4.77
C GLY A 164 -6.10 12.70 3.72
N PRO A 165 -5.74 12.35 2.52
CA PRO A 165 -4.39 12.02 2.00
C PRO A 165 -3.45 13.24 1.90
N ILE A 166 -2.20 13.07 2.34
CA ILE A 166 -1.20 14.15 2.40
C ILE A 166 -0.79 14.60 1.00
N ASN A 167 -0.66 13.67 0.05
CA ASN A 167 -0.29 13.94 -1.34
C ASN A 167 -1.27 14.86 -2.07
N THR A 168 -2.51 15.02 -1.56
CA THR A 168 -3.54 15.88 -2.15
C THR A 168 -3.62 17.25 -1.49
N MET A 169 -2.85 17.51 -0.41
CA MET A 169 -2.93 18.77 0.34
C MET A 169 -2.50 19.97 -0.49
N ILE A 170 -1.54 19.77 -1.40
CA ILE A 170 -1.11 20.80 -2.34
C ILE A 170 -1.15 20.17 -3.73
N SER A 171 -1.94 20.74 -4.61
CA SER A 171 -2.08 20.31 -5.99
C SER A 171 -2.18 21.51 -6.93
N SER A 172 -2.12 21.27 -8.23
CA SER A 172 -2.28 22.33 -9.22
C SER A 172 -3.06 21.81 -10.42
N ASN A 173 -4.04 22.60 -10.87
CA ASN A 173 -4.77 22.33 -12.09
C ASN A 173 -5.11 23.63 -12.85
N TYR A 174 -5.62 23.52 -14.06
CA TYR A 174 -5.88 24.70 -14.92
C TYR A 174 -6.95 25.64 -14.37
N VAL A 175 -7.92 25.14 -13.60
CA VAL A 175 -9.04 25.91 -13.05
C VAL A 175 -8.62 26.61 -11.78
N ASP A 176 -8.11 25.82 -10.80
CA ASP A 176 -7.79 26.31 -9.46
C ASP A 176 -6.45 27.04 -9.39
N GLY A 177 -5.54 26.78 -10.36
CA GLY A 177 -4.14 27.09 -10.21
C GLY A 177 -3.54 26.24 -9.10
N THR A 178 -2.77 26.83 -8.19
CA THR A 178 -2.36 26.16 -6.96
C THR A 178 -3.57 26.03 -6.03
N ARG A 179 -3.76 24.83 -5.52
CA ARG A 179 -4.89 24.45 -4.67
C ARG A 179 -4.37 23.91 -3.35
N PHE A 180 -4.92 24.38 -2.25
CA PHE A 180 -4.72 23.85 -0.92
C PHE A 180 -5.93 23.05 -0.49
N ARG A 181 -5.72 21.84 0.01
CA ARG A 181 -6.77 20.94 0.49
C ARG A 181 -6.45 20.47 1.90
N LEU A 182 -7.43 20.51 2.78
CA LEU A 182 -7.38 19.88 4.09
C LEU A 182 -8.44 18.79 4.13
N SER A 183 -8.02 17.56 4.35
CA SER A 183 -8.87 16.38 4.34
C SER A 183 -8.61 15.51 5.56
N GLY A 184 -9.60 14.72 5.93
CA GLY A 184 -9.49 13.79 7.03
C GLY A 184 -10.65 12.83 7.13
N MET A 185 -10.48 11.85 8.01
CA MET A 185 -11.46 10.79 8.23
C MET A 185 -11.50 10.34 9.69
N THR A 186 -12.65 9.86 10.13
CA THR A 186 -12.79 9.20 11.42
C THR A 186 -12.47 7.71 11.30
N THR A 187 -12.02 7.11 12.38
CA THR A 187 -11.72 5.67 12.48
C THR A 187 -12.77 4.95 13.33
N ALA A 188 -12.74 3.62 13.29
CA ALA A 188 -13.59 2.78 14.15
C ALA A 188 -13.35 2.99 15.65
N LYS A 189 -12.22 3.62 16.05
CA LYS A 189 -11.91 3.96 17.43
C LYS A 189 -12.70 5.17 17.94
N LEU A 190 -13.27 5.99 17.03
CA LEU A 190 -14.26 6.99 17.38
C LEU A 190 -15.65 6.36 17.50
N ASN A 191 -16.08 5.67 16.47
CA ASN A 191 -17.34 4.92 16.44
C ASN A 191 -17.21 3.73 15.47
N PRO A 192 -17.51 2.47 15.89
CA PRO A 192 -17.33 1.31 15.05
C PRO A 192 -18.39 1.13 13.95
N HIS A 193 -19.42 1.97 13.92
CA HIS A 193 -20.51 1.92 12.95
C HIS A 193 -20.60 3.17 12.08
N TRP A 194 -20.27 4.36 12.63
CA TRP A 194 -20.37 5.61 11.92
C TRP A 194 -19.01 6.16 11.53
N PHE A 195 -18.86 6.43 10.27
CA PHE A 195 -17.62 6.97 9.70
C PHE A 195 -17.91 8.23 8.90
N PHE A 196 -17.08 9.22 9.10
CA PHE A 196 -17.14 10.50 8.41
C PHE A 196 -15.79 10.74 7.75
N ASN A 197 -15.81 11.10 6.47
CA ASN A 197 -14.63 11.59 5.78
C ASN A 197 -15.00 12.77 4.90
N GLY A 198 -14.02 13.60 4.59
CA GLY A 198 -14.26 14.74 3.74
C GLY A 198 -13.08 15.67 3.64
N TYR A 199 -13.25 16.72 2.86
CA TYR A 199 -12.26 17.76 2.69
C TYR A 199 -12.85 19.11 2.39
N GLY A 200 -12.06 20.16 2.70
CA GLY A 200 -12.23 21.51 2.20
C GLY A 200 -10.99 21.89 1.38
N ALA A 201 -11.17 22.53 0.22
CA ALA A 201 -10.09 22.97 -0.62
C ALA A 201 -10.32 24.39 -1.13
N TYR A 202 -9.25 25.13 -1.37
CA TYR A 202 -9.29 26.49 -1.90
C TYR A 202 -8.34 26.66 -3.07
N GLY A 203 -8.84 27.10 -4.22
CA GLY A 203 -8.04 27.41 -5.41
C GLY A 203 -7.58 28.87 -5.40
N LEU A 204 -6.29 29.10 -5.63
CA LEU A 204 -5.74 30.46 -5.63
C LEU A 204 -6.10 31.26 -6.89
N LYS A 205 -6.31 30.57 -8.02
CA LYS A 205 -6.62 31.24 -9.31
C LYS A 205 -8.11 31.60 -9.43
N ASP A 206 -8.98 30.67 -9.16
CA ASP A 206 -10.44 30.88 -9.26
C ASP A 206 -11.05 31.46 -7.98
N LYS A 207 -10.28 31.49 -6.86
CA LYS A 207 -10.65 32.02 -5.55
C LYS A 207 -11.95 31.42 -5.00
N LYS A 208 -12.18 30.11 -5.26
CA LYS A 208 -13.39 29.41 -4.82
C LYS A 208 -13.06 28.28 -3.87
N TRP A 209 -13.99 28.07 -2.93
CA TRP A 209 -14.00 26.90 -2.09
C TRP A 209 -14.60 25.69 -2.81
N LYS A 210 -14.00 24.53 -2.61
CA LYS A 210 -14.47 23.21 -3.01
C LYS A 210 -14.51 22.33 -1.79
N TYR A 211 -15.42 21.40 -1.74
CA TYR A 211 -15.56 20.54 -0.58
C TYR A 211 -16.24 19.23 -0.93
N GLU A 212 -15.99 18.24 -0.09
CA GLU A 212 -16.69 16.96 -0.10
C GLU A 212 -16.91 16.50 1.33
N GLY A 213 -18.05 15.91 1.55
CA GLY A 213 -18.38 15.19 2.78
C GLY A 213 -19.00 13.84 2.45
N ASN A 214 -18.56 12.83 3.15
CA ASN A 214 -19.08 11.47 3.05
C ASN A 214 -19.40 10.96 4.45
N VAL A 215 -20.57 10.34 4.57
CA VAL A 215 -21.04 9.66 5.78
C VAL A 215 -21.29 8.20 5.44
N THR A 216 -20.67 7.31 6.16
CA THR A 216 -20.83 5.85 5.99
C THR A 216 -21.32 5.22 7.27
N TYR A 217 -22.39 4.43 7.17
CA TYR A 217 -22.88 3.61 8.26
C TYR A 217 -22.61 2.13 7.95
N SER A 218 -21.86 1.48 8.82
CA SER A 218 -21.63 0.04 8.76
C SER A 218 -22.61 -0.70 9.65
N PHE A 219 -23.31 -1.68 9.09
CA PHE A 219 -24.22 -2.55 9.83
C PHE A 219 -23.48 -3.53 10.75
N ARG A 220 -22.17 -3.66 10.55
CA ARG A 220 -21.28 -4.47 11.39
C ARG A 220 -20.33 -3.58 12.17
N LYS A 221 -19.88 -4.04 13.32
CA LYS A 221 -18.75 -3.43 14.01
C LYS A 221 -17.50 -3.56 13.15
N CYS A 222 -16.88 -2.45 12.85
CA CYS A 222 -15.58 -2.39 12.20
C CYS A 222 -14.48 -2.23 13.26
N GLU A 223 -13.30 -2.77 13.00
CA GLU A 223 -12.13 -2.60 13.86
C GLU A 223 -11.28 -1.40 13.44
N PHE A 224 -11.25 -1.10 12.15
CA PHE A 224 -10.48 -0.01 11.55
C PHE A 224 -11.35 0.89 10.68
N PHE A 225 -11.92 0.36 9.55
CA PHE A 225 -12.62 1.14 8.54
C PHE A 225 -13.88 0.42 8.01
N PRO A 226 -14.85 1.16 7.42
CA PRO A 226 -16.12 0.58 6.96
C PRO A 226 -15.97 -0.37 5.76
N TRP A 227 -14.85 -0.29 5.04
CA TRP A 227 -14.57 -1.17 3.88
C TRP A 227 -13.88 -2.48 4.25
N GLU A 228 -13.70 -2.77 5.55
CA GLU A 228 -13.26 -4.07 6.02
C GLU A 228 -14.17 -5.19 5.53
N PHE A 229 -13.53 -6.31 5.24
CA PHE A 229 -14.26 -7.47 4.78
C PHE A 229 -14.82 -8.33 5.96
N PRO A 230 -16.05 -8.89 5.81
CA PRO A 230 -17.03 -8.73 4.76
C PRO A 230 -17.75 -7.38 4.80
N LYS A 231 -17.78 -6.69 3.65
CA LYS A 231 -18.36 -5.35 3.54
C LYS A 231 -19.89 -5.38 3.69
N HIS A 232 -20.41 -4.59 4.62
CA HIS A 232 -21.86 -4.41 4.80
C HIS A 232 -22.14 -3.00 5.32
N TYR A 233 -22.19 -2.04 4.42
CA TYR A 233 -22.39 -0.63 4.75
C TYR A 233 -23.22 0.12 3.70
N ILE A 234 -23.77 1.25 4.11
CA ILE A 234 -24.38 2.26 3.24
C ILE A 234 -23.58 3.55 3.37
N SER A 235 -23.39 4.24 2.26
CA SER A 235 -22.64 5.50 2.21
C SER A 235 -23.40 6.55 1.45
N ALA A 236 -23.36 7.79 1.93
CA ALA A 236 -23.89 8.97 1.25
C ALA A 236 -22.80 10.02 1.16
N SER A 237 -22.61 10.60 -0.01
CA SER A 237 -21.60 11.63 -0.24
C SER A 237 -22.20 12.83 -0.99
N TYR A 238 -21.67 14.00 -0.68
CA TYR A 238 -21.92 15.21 -1.42
C TYR A 238 -20.59 15.87 -1.77
N ARG A 239 -20.40 16.17 -3.05
CA ARG A 239 -19.18 16.81 -3.58
C ARG A 239 -19.53 18.02 -4.42
N TYR A 240 -18.83 19.12 -4.13
CA TYR A 240 -18.78 20.30 -4.98
C TYR A 240 -17.32 20.60 -5.30
N ASP A 241 -16.87 20.12 -6.47
CA ASP A 241 -15.47 20.22 -6.87
C ASP A 241 -15.31 20.16 -8.40
N VAL A 242 -14.15 20.62 -8.87
CA VAL A 242 -13.68 20.44 -10.24
C VAL A 242 -12.82 19.18 -10.27
N MET A 243 -13.22 18.21 -11.06
CA MET A 243 -12.46 16.96 -11.26
C MET A 243 -11.74 16.98 -12.60
N SER A 244 -10.45 16.72 -12.57
CA SER A 244 -9.70 16.30 -13.74
C SER A 244 -9.85 14.78 -13.95
N PRO A 245 -9.85 14.27 -15.19
CA PRO A 245 -9.85 12.82 -15.43
C PRO A 245 -8.70 12.09 -14.73
N MET A 246 -7.56 12.76 -14.50
CA MET A 246 -6.41 12.21 -13.81
C MET A 246 -6.59 12.12 -12.28
N ASP A 247 -7.48 12.93 -11.70
CA ASP A 247 -7.69 12.95 -10.24
C ASP A 247 -8.23 11.62 -9.70
N LYS A 248 -8.93 10.86 -10.53
CA LYS A 248 -9.42 9.52 -10.19
C LYS A 248 -8.31 8.51 -9.88
N PHE A 249 -7.11 8.73 -10.40
CA PHE A 249 -5.95 7.86 -10.16
C PHE A 249 -5.12 8.28 -8.94
N LEU A 250 -5.45 9.42 -8.34
CA LEU A 250 -4.77 9.96 -7.16
C LEU A 250 -5.53 9.69 -5.86
N ASP A 251 -6.79 9.27 -5.96
CA ASP A 251 -7.56 8.84 -4.79
C ASP A 251 -6.99 7.51 -4.28
N THR A 252 -6.30 7.59 -3.17
CA THR A 252 -5.78 6.42 -2.45
C THR A 252 -6.64 6.18 -1.23
N ASP A 253 -7.18 4.97 -1.12
CA ASP A 253 -7.82 4.51 0.10
C ASP A 253 -6.73 4.24 1.17
N LYS A 254 -7.03 4.55 2.42
CA LYS A 254 -6.19 4.11 3.54
C LYS A 254 -6.42 2.61 3.75
N ASP A 255 -5.36 1.84 3.59
CA ASP A 255 -5.34 0.39 3.86
C ASP A 255 -5.13 0.06 5.35
#